data_97b5bc4fddd3b065c33bee02434ae47f
#
_entry.id   97b5bc4fddd3b065c33bee02434ae47f
#
_cell.length_a   1.000
_cell.length_b   1.000
_cell.length_c   1.000
_cell.angle_alpha   90.00
_cell.angle_beta   90.00
_cell.angle_gamma   90.00
#
_symmetry.space_group_name_H-M   'P 1'
#
loop_
_entity.id
_entity.type
_entity.pdbx_description
1 polymer ?
#
loop_
_entity_poly.entity_id
_entity_poly.type
_entity_poly.pdbx_seq_one_letter_code
_entity_poly.pdbx_strand_id
1 'polypeptide(L)'
;MFSNISTRLTTTLKSLIPLHNHHHHNHNHNQIPQFSHSLLIPTNLHPPPLRSHPFNMSSQSSPLPPPDSSPPIKTVKVEIKGRVQGVFYRDWTVQNATELGLKGWVRNRRDGSVEALFSGSVDKVGEMQERCRRGPPSAVVTGVNVSPCDEDPGPGFQRRPTV
;
A
#
# COMPACT_ATOMS: atom_id res chain seq x y z
N MET A 1 49.81 49.74 -9.25
CA MET A 1 49.14 50.62 -10.23
C MET A 1 48.09 49.81 -11.01
N PHE A 2 46.92 50.37 -11.20
CA PHE A 2 45.73 49.90 -11.92
C PHE A 2 44.80 48.95 -11.19
N SER A 3 43.82 49.59 -10.56
CA SER A 3 42.51 49.13 -10.16
C SER A 3 41.68 48.73 -11.38
N ASN A 4 40.92 47.63 -11.26
CA ASN A 4 39.75 47.44 -12.09
C ASN A 4 38.55 47.04 -11.22
N ILE A 5 37.68 48.03 -11.10
CA ILE A 5 36.37 47.94 -10.47
C ILE A 5 35.42 47.33 -11.51
N SER A 6 34.90 46.15 -11.28
CA SER A 6 33.84 45.57 -12.09
C SER A 6 32.52 45.68 -11.39
N THR A 7 31.68 46.60 -11.89
CA THR A 7 30.34 46.89 -11.46
C THR A 7 29.39 45.77 -11.82
N ARG A 8 28.75 45.13 -10.84
CA ARG A 8 27.70 44.15 -11.04
C ARG A 8 26.33 44.84 -11.12
N LEU A 9 25.72 44.77 -12.27
CA LEU A 9 24.30 45.13 -12.45
C LEU A 9 23.43 43.98 -11.96
N THR A 10 22.66 44.17 -10.92
CA THR A 10 21.60 43.27 -10.46
C THR A 10 20.30 43.69 -11.17
N THR A 11 19.85 42.88 -12.11
CA THR A 11 18.53 43.06 -12.74
C THR A 11 17.51 42.23 -11.98
N THR A 12 16.65 42.90 -11.21
CA THR A 12 15.50 42.28 -10.53
C THR A 12 14.33 42.20 -11.51
N LEU A 13 14.02 41.03 -12.02
CA LEU A 13 12.76 40.79 -12.74
C LEU A 13 11.68 40.41 -11.71
N LYS A 14 10.76 41.35 -11.44
CA LYS A 14 9.48 41.06 -10.80
C LYS A 14 8.54 40.49 -11.85
N SER A 15 8.25 39.20 -11.75
CA SER A 15 7.17 38.54 -12.52
C SER A 15 5.86 38.68 -11.77
N LEU A 16 4.94 39.44 -12.36
CA LEU A 16 3.54 39.60 -11.94
C LEU A 16 2.77 38.32 -12.37
N ILE A 17 2.21 37.64 -11.41
CA ILE A 17 1.28 36.51 -11.65
C ILE A 17 -0.14 37.10 -11.66
N PRO A 18 -0.95 36.92 -12.71
CA PRO A 18 -2.37 37.28 -12.66
C PRO A 18 -3.18 36.19 -11.93
N LEU A 19 -3.90 36.58 -10.90
CA LEU A 19 -4.97 35.80 -10.30
C LEU A 19 -6.11 35.65 -11.31
N HIS A 20 -6.30 34.41 -11.80
CA HIS A 20 -7.52 34.08 -12.53
C HIS A 20 -8.42 33.27 -11.60
N ASN A 21 -9.44 33.96 -11.08
CA ASN A 21 -10.48 33.38 -10.24
C ASN A 21 -11.54 32.75 -11.16
N HIS A 22 -11.57 31.41 -11.27
CA HIS A 22 -12.65 30.70 -11.94
C HIS A 22 -13.54 30.05 -10.88
N HIS A 23 -14.64 30.73 -10.60
CA HIS A 23 -15.79 30.18 -9.90
C HIS A 23 -16.49 29.18 -10.83
N HIS A 24 -16.32 27.88 -10.61
CA HIS A 24 -17.24 26.90 -11.13
C HIS A 24 -18.18 26.43 -10.03
N HIS A 25 -19.38 27.02 -10.07
CA HIS A 25 -20.56 26.46 -9.42
C HIS A 25 -20.95 25.16 -10.13
N ASN A 26 -20.74 24.03 -9.51
CA ASN A 26 -21.31 22.77 -9.96
C ASN A 26 -22.44 22.38 -9.00
N HIS A 27 -23.68 22.77 -9.37
CA HIS A 27 -24.88 22.28 -8.74
C HIS A 27 -25.17 20.88 -9.30
N ASN A 28 -24.82 19.86 -8.54
CA ASN A 28 -25.27 18.51 -8.84
C ASN A 28 -26.50 18.20 -7.97
N HIS A 29 -27.68 18.45 -8.56
CA HIS A 29 -28.96 17.99 -8.04
C HIS A 29 -29.04 16.48 -8.23
N ASN A 30 -28.75 15.72 -7.19
CA ASN A 30 -29.04 14.29 -7.13
C ASN A 30 -30.52 14.12 -6.79
N GLN A 31 -31.35 14.03 -7.83
CA GLN A 31 -32.77 13.68 -7.70
C GLN A 31 -32.86 12.17 -7.42
N ILE A 32 -33.34 11.83 -6.24
CA ILE A 32 -33.73 10.47 -5.87
C ILE A 32 -35.12 10.22 -6.44
N PRO A 33 -35.34 9.22 -7.30
CA PRO A 33 -36.68 8.88 -7.74
C PRO A 33 -37.44 8.19 -6.59
N GLN A 34 -38.50 8.83 -6.14
CA GLN A 34 -39.50 8.26 -5.25
C GLN A 34 -40.35 7.25 -6.03
N PHE A 35 -40.12 5.96 -5.88
CA PHE A 35 -41.02 4.94 -6.34
C PHE A 35 -42.03 4.62 -5.23
N SER A 36 -43.22 5.23 -5.34
CA SER A 36 -44.38 4.82 -4.61
C SER A 36 -44.97 3.57 -5.26
N HIS A 37 -44.68 2.39 -4.75
CA HIS A 37 -45.48 1.20 -5.08
C HIS A 37 -46.28 0.76 -3.88
N SER A 38 -47.53 1.11 -3.94
CA SER A 38 -48.62 0.53 -3.15
C SER A 38 -48.74 -0.95 -3.54
N LEU A 39 -48.30 -1.86 -2.70
CA LEU A 39 -48.52 -3.28 -2.88
C LEU A 39 -49.52 -3.78 -1.84
N LEU A 40 -50.66 -4.17 -2.36
CA LEU A 40 -51.70 -4.94 -1.70
C LEU A 40 -51.08 -6.22 -1.10
N ILE A 41 -51.29 -6.41 0.21
CA ILE A 41 -50.92 -7.61 0.94
C ILE A 41 -52.04 -8.65 0.72
N PRO A 42 -51.79 -9.81 0.13
CA PRO A 42 -52.71 -10.94 0.25
C PRO A 42 -52.42 -11.64 1.58
N THR A 43 -53.34 -11.51 2.49
CA THR A 43 -53.43 -12.34 3.70
C THR A 43 -53.83 -13.76 3.30
N ASN A 44 -52.88 -14.66 3.27
CA ASN A 44 -53.17 -16.08 3.25
C ASN A 44 -52.49 -16.75 4.44
N LEU A 45 -53.23 -16.81 5.54
CA LEU A 45 -52.90 -17.57 6.74
C LEU A 45 -53.09 -19.07 6.46
N HIS A 46 -52.02 -19.76 6.14
CA HIS A 46 -51.95 -21.21 6.36
C HIS A 46 -50.58 -21.50 6.98
N PRO A 47 -50.53 -21.95 8.26
CA PRO A 47 -49.26 -22.43 8.81
C PRO A 47 -48.91 -23.76 8.17
N PRO A 48 -47.65 -23.96 7.71
CA PRO A 48 -47.20 -25.25 7.26
C PRO A 48 -47.13 -26.25 8.42
N PRO A 49 -47.39 -27.55 8.18
CA PRO A 49 -47.30 -28.57 9.20
C PRO A 49 -45.87 -28.69 9.75
N LEU A 50 -45.73 -28.73 11.05
CA LEU A 50 -44.49 -29.00 11.79
C LEU A 50 -43.98 -30.40 11.43
N ARG A 51 -43.06 -30.44 10.47
CA ARG A 51 -42.29 -31.65 10.18
C ARG A 51 -41.14 -31.68 11.18
N SER A 52 -41.32 -32.48 12.21
CA SER A 52 -40.29 -32.83 13.17
C SER A 52 -39.16 -33.58 12.46
N HIS A 53 -38.08 -32.86 12.12
CA HIS A 53 -36.84 -33.51 11.78
C HIS A 53 -36.11 -33.86 13.08
N PRO A 54 -35.65 -35.12 13.25
CA PRO A 54 -34.77 -35.42 14.35
C PRO A 54 -33.47 -34.64 14.17
N PHE A 55 -33.18 -33.75 15.10
CA PHE A 55 -31.88 -33.09 15.21
C PHE A 55 -30.86 -34.17 15.53
N ASN A 56 -30.19 -34.66 14.50
CA ASN A 56 -28.97 -35.43 14.67
C ASN A 56 -27.87 -34.44 15.03
N MET A 57 -27.69 -34.18 16.32
CA MET A 57 -26.55 -33.48 16.87
C MET A 57 -25.31 -34.37 16.73
N SER A 58 -24.80 -34.48 15.51
CA SER A 58 -23.43 -34.92 15.31
C SER A 58 -22.56 -33.70 15.66
N SER A 59 -22.13 -33.66 16.92
CA SER A 59 -21.10 -32.73 17.37
C SER A 59 -19.80 -33.08 16.67
N GLN A 60 -19.63 -32.58 15.44
CA GLN A 60 -18.30 -32.49 14.85
C GLN A 60 -17.60 -31.33 15.58
N SER A 61 -17.03 -31.65 16.74
CA SER A 61 -15.95 -30.83 17.29
C SER A 61 -14.81 -30.84 16.30
N SER A 62 -14.72 -29.82 15.45
CA SER A 62 -13.51 -29.56 14.68
C SER A 62 -12.35 -29.56 15.66
N PRO A 63 -11.29 -30.33 15.45
CA PRO A 63 -10.13 -30.29 16.32
C PRO A 63 -9.62 -28.84 16.30
N LEU A 64 -9.53 -28.22 17.47
CA LEU A 64 -8.84 -26.96 17.64
C LEU A 64 -7.43 -27.15 17.07
N PRO A 65 -6.95 -26.23 16.21
CA PRO A 65 -5.56 -26.30 15.76
C PRO A 65 -4.64 -26.30 16.99
N PRO A 66 -3.56 -27.07 16.97
CA PRO A 66 -2.63 -27.15 18.09
C PRO A 66 -2.12 -25.75 18.44
N PRO A 67 -1.91 -25.41 19.74
CA PRO A 67 -1.60 -24.07 20.20
C PRO A 67 -0.23 -23.54 19.80
N ASP A 68 0.51 -24.23 18.92
CA ASP A 68 1.87 -23.87 18.51
C ASP A 68 2.01 -23.63 16.99
N SER A 69 0.96 -23.20 16.32
CA SER A 69 1.04 -22.79 14.91
C SER A 69 1.32 -21.29 14.79
N SER A 70 2.50 -20.87 15.23
CA SER A 70 3.03 -19.59 14.74
C SER A 70 3.06 -19.62 13.22
N PRO A 71 2.51 -18.59 12.53
CA PRO A 71 2.51 -18.58 11.07
C PRO A 71 3.95 -18.73 10.56
N PRO A 72 4.18 -19.51 9.49
CA PRO A 72 5.52 -19.74 8.96
C PRO A 72 6.16 -18.39 8.59
N ILE A 73 7.38 -18.19 9.06
CA ILE A 73 8.17 -16.97 8.76
C ILE A 73 8.92 -17.19 7.47
N LYS A 74 8.88 -16.18 6.59
CA LYS A 74 9.62 -16.13 5.33
C LYS A 74 10.52 -14.92 5.29
N THR A 75 11.77 -15.11 4.88
CA THR A 75 12.72 -14.02 4.62
C THR A 75 13.10 -14.01 3.15
N VAL A 76 13.01 -12.85 2.51
CA VAL A 76 13.35 -12.68 1.09
C VAL A 76 14.16 -11.42 0.87
N LYS A 77 15.08 -11.49 -0.10
CA LYS A 77 15.77 -10.34 -0.66
C LYS A 77 15.08 -9.94 -1.96
N VAL A 78 14.78 -8.67 -2.12
CA VAL A 78 14.05 -8.12 -3.26
C VAL A 78 14.88 -7.03 -3.91
N GLU A 79 15.13 -7.16 -5.22
CA GLU A 79 15.75 -6.13 -6.05
C GLU A 79 14.69 -5.50 -6.95
N ILE A 80 14.55 -4.19 -6.87
CA ILE A 80 13.56 -3.41 -7.61
C ILE A 80 14.26 -2.53 -8.64
N LYS A 81 13.88 -2.68 -9.91
CA LYS A 81 14.46 -1.98 -11.06
C LYS A 81 13.48 -0.98 -11.66
N GLY A 82 14.03 0.08 -12.28
CA GLY A 82 13.25 1.12 -12.91
C GLY A 82 13.61 2.50 -12.39
N ARG A 83 12.70 3.47 -12.55
CA ARG A 83 12.84 4.79 -11.92
C ARG A 83 12.35 4.71 -10.48
N VAL A 84 13.22 4.23 -9.59
CA VAL A 84 12.90 3.92 -8.19
C VAL A 84 13.76 4.70 -7.19
N GLN A 85 14.76 5.45 -7.67
CA GLN A 85 15.56 6.36 -6.83
C GLN A 85 15.16 7.81 -7.08
N GLY A 86 15.29 8.69 -6.05
CA GLY A 86 14.87 10.09 -6.11
C GLY A 86 13.35 10.33 -6.08
N VAL A 87 12.55 9.28 -5.87
CA VAL A 87 11.07 9.28 -5.87
C VAL A 87 10.49 8.85 -4.52
N PHE A 88 11.23 9.01 -3.44
CA PHE A 88 10.86 8.63 -2.07
C PHE A 88 10.60 7.12 -1.86
N TYR A 89 11.08 6.27 -2.75
CA TYR A 89 10.83 4.83 -2.72
C TYR A 89 11.26 4.18 -1.40
N ARG A 90 12.44 4.54 -0.85
CA ARG A 90 12.92 3.98 0.42
C ARG A 90 12.03 4.33 1.60
N ASP A 91 11.61 5.58 1.73
CA ASP A 91 10.76 6.03 2.84
C ASP A 91 9.36 5.42 2.76
N TRP A 92 8.82 5.33 1.55
CA TRP A 92 7.58 4.61 1.25
C TRP A 92 7.68 3.11 1.62
N THR A 93 8.82 2.47 1.30
CA THR A 93 9.07 1.06 1.65
C THR A 93 9.13 0.86 3.17
N VAL A 94 9.84 1.74 3.90
CA VAL A 94 9.90 1.70 5.37
C VAL A 94 8.50 1.81 5.97
N GLN A 95 7.71 2.77 5.52
CA GLN A 95 6.33 2.97 6.00
C GLN A 95 5.47 1.73 5.79
N ASN A 96 5.43 1.20 4.56
CA ASN A 96 4.60 0.04 4.21
C ASN A 96 5.05 -1.23 4.95
N ALA A 97 6.35 -1.47 5.05
CA ALA A 97 6.89 -2.64 5.77
C ALA A 97 6.60 -2.57 7.29
N THR A 98 6.68 -1.39 7.88
CA THR A 98 6.34 -1.17 9.28
C THR A 98 4.84 -1.37 9.53
N GLU A 99 3.98 -0.86 8.65
CA GLU A 99 2.52 -1.08 8.69
C GLU A 99 2.16 -2.57 8.66
N LEU A 100 2.88 -3.34 7.84
CA LEU A 100 2.68 -4.78 7.72
C LEU A 100 3.34 -5.58 8.87
N GLY A 101 4.07 -4.93 9.76
CA GLY A 101 4.78 -5.59 10.87
C GLY A 101 6.00 -6.41 10.40
N LEU A 102 6.57 -6.09 9.24
CA LEU A 102 7.74 -6.76 8.70
C LEU A 102 9.02 -6.25 9.37
N LYS A 103 10.02 -7.14 9.46
CA LYS A 103 11.39 -6.81 9.81
C LYS A 103 12.26 -6.77 8.56
N GLY A 104 13.37 -6.04 8.63
CA GLY A 104 14.32 -5.98 7.54
C GLY A 104 14.87 -4.59 7.27
N TRP A 105 15.23 -4.34 6.02
CA TRP A 105 15.83 -3.09 5.60
C TRP A 105 15.62 -2.80 4.11
N VAL A 106 15.84 -1.54 3.73
CA VAL A 106 15.84 -1.07 2.34
C VAL A 106 17.03 -0.14 2.11
N ARG A 107 17.66 -0.25 0.93
CA ARG A 107 18.76 0.63 0.48
C ARG A 107 18.73 0.88 -1.01
N ASN A 108 19.36 1.97 -1.44
CA ASN A 108 19.70 2.18 -2.85
C ASN A 108 21.00 1.45 -3.19
N ARG A 109 21.12 1.05 -4.46
CA ARG A 109 22.36 0.56 -5.05
C ARG A 109 22.89 1.57 -6.07
N ARG A 110 24.20 1.54 -6.33
CA ARG A 110 24.86 2.45 -7.29
C ARG A 110 24.42 2.21 -8.73
N ASP A 111 23.88 1.02 -9.03
CA ASP A 111 23.35 0.67 -10.35
C ASP A 111 21.96 1.28 -10.63
N GLY A 112 21.42 2.09 -9.72
CA GLY A 112 20.11 2.74 -9.84
C GLY A 112 18.96 1.91 -9.30
N SER A 113 19.18 0.64 -8.93
CA SER A 113 18.16 -0.21 -8.30
C SER A 113 17.95 0.11 -6.82
N VAL A 114 16.85 -0.40 -6.27
CA VAL A 114 16.58 -0.45 -4.83
C VAL A 114 16.62 -1.91 -4.40
N GLU A 115 17.29 -2.18 -3.29
CA GLU A 115 17.38 -3.49 -2.69
C GLU A 115 16.73 -3.47 -1.31
N ALA A 116 15.94 -4.49 -0.99
CA ALA A 116 15.28 -4.63 0.30
C ALA A 116 15.33 -6.07 0.80
N LEU A 117 15.34 -6.23 2.12
CA LEU A 117 15.15 -7.49 2.82
C LEU A 117 13.82 -7.41 3.56
N PHE A 118 12.95 -8.39 3.37
CA PHE A 118 11.68 -8.50 4.08
C PHE A 118 11.60 -9.84 4.81
N SER A 119 11.27 -9.79 6.09
CA SER A 119 11.09 -10.95 6.96
C SER A 119 9.81 -10.82 7.77
N GLY A 120 8.97 -11.84 7.76
CA GLY A 120 7.70 -11.89 8.46
C GLY A 120 6.83 -13.05 8.01
N SER A 121 5.53 -13.03 8.34
CA SER A 121 4.60 -14.06 7.87
C SER A 121 4.53 -14.09 6.34
N VAL A 122 4.33 -15.28 5.78
CA VAL A 122 4.32 -15.51 4.32
C VAL A 122 3.35 -14.56 3.62
N ASP A 123 2.15 -14.35 4.17
CA ASP A 123 1.12 -13.48 3.59
C ASP A 123 1.57 -12.01 3.56
N LYS A 124 2.14 -11.52 4.66
CA LYS A 124 2.62 -10.13 4.76
C LYS A 124 3.82 -9.85 3.86
N VAL A 125 4.73 -10.82 3.75
CA VAL A 125 5.85 -10.74 2.79
C VAL A 125 5.31 -10.74 1.35
N GLY A 126 4.33 -11.58 1.04
CA GLY A 126 3.66 -11.59 -0.28
C GLY A 126 2.99 -10.26 -0.60
N GLU A 127 2.22 -9.71 0.34
CA GLU A 127 1.58 -8.40 0.19
C GLU A 127 2.60 -7.29 -0.06
N MET A 128 3.72 -7.27 0.66
CA MET A 128 4.79 -6.29 0.45
C MET A 128 5.42 -6.41 -0.94
N GLN A 129 5.62 -7.62 -1.45
CA GLN A 129 6.13 -7.83 -2.81
C GLN A 129 5.18 -7.23 -3.86
N GLU A 130 3.86 -7.40 -3.71
CA GLU A 130 2.88 -6.79 -4.61
C GLU A 130 2.84 -5.26 -4.49
N ARG A 131 2.98 -4.72 -3.29
CA ARG A 131 3.17 -3.28 -3.09
C ARG A 131 4.44 -2.79 -3.81
N CYS A 132 5.56 -3.49 -3.71
CA CYS A 132 6.81 -3.13 -4.39
C CYS A 132 6.70 -3.11 -5.92
N ARG A 133 5.86 -3.95 -6.54
CA ARG A 133 5.61 -3.92 -7.99
C ARG A 133 4.96 -2.63 -8.45
N ARG A 134 4.11 -2.04 -7.63
CA ARG A 134 3.45 -0.76 -7.90
C ARG A 134 4.33 0.43 -7.54
N GLY A 135 4.94 0.38 -6.35
CA GLY A 135 5.73 1.48 -5.79
C GLY A 135 4.91 2.72 -5.44
N PRO A 136 5.56 3.81 -5.01
CA PRO A 136 4.91 5.10 -4.81
C PRO A 136 4.51 5.74 -6.15
N PRO A 137 3.57 6.71 -6.17
CA PRO A 137 3.02 7.31 -7.40
C PRO A 137 4.05 7.90 -8.37
N SER A 138 5.18 8.38 -7.86
CA SER A 138 6.25 8.97 -8.67
C SER A 138 7.25 7.94 -9.22
N ALA A 139 7.14 6.68 -8.82
CA ALA A 139 8.02 5.61 -9.27
C ALA A 139 7.53 4.98 -10.58
N VAL A 140 8.46 4.39 -11.33
CA VAL A 140 8.16 3.51 -12.47
C VAL A 140 8.96 2.23 -12.25
N VAL A 141 8.29 1.17 -11.82
CA VAL A 141 8.90 -0.13 -11.58
C VAL A 141 8.86 -0.93 -12.88
N THR A 142 10.03 -1.35 -13.36
CA THR A 142 10.17 -2.15 -14.58
C THR A 142 10.47 -3.61 -14.29
N GLY A 143 10.92 -3.95 -13.07
CA GLY A 143 11.21 -5.31 -12.68
C GLY A 143 11.35 -5.46 -11.17
N VAL A 144 10.94 -6.60 -10.66
CA VAL A 144 11.09 -7.00 -9.25
C VAL A 144 11.61 -8.44 -9.22
N ASN A 145 12.84 -8.62 -8.76
CA ASN A 145 13.47 -9.92 -8.57
C ASN A 145 13.42 -10.28 -7.10
N VAL A 146 12.89 -11.47 -6.80
CA VAL A 146 12.75 -11.97 -5.44
C VAL A 146 13.57 -13.24 -5.29
N SER A 147 14.40 -13.30 -4.25
CA SER A 147 15.19 -14.49 -3.90
C SER A 147 15.03 -14.84 -2.42
N PRO A 148 14.94 -16.12 -2.06
CA PRO A 148 15.00 -16.56 -0.68
C PRO A 148 16.32 -16.09 -0.04
N CYS A 149 16.28 -15.75 1.25
CA CYS A 149 17.44 -15.26 1.98
C CYS A 149 17.35 -15.68 3.45
N ASP A 150 18.50 -16.10 4.02
CA ASP A 150 18.61 -16.48 5.41
C ASP A 150 19.34 -15.40 6.25
N GLU A 151 19.48 -14.17 5.68
CA GLU A 151 20.11 -13.04 6.38
C GLU A 151 19.23 -12.61 7.56
N ASP A 152 19.86 -12.32 8.71
CA ASP A 152 19.16 -11.76 9.86
C ASP A 152 18.55 -10.39 9.49
N PRO A 153 17.24 -10.21 9.61
CA PRO A 153 16.58 -8.94 9.31
C PRO A 153 16.95 -7.83 10.30
N GLY A 154 17.41 -8.16 11.49
CA GLY A 154 17.61 -7.22 12.57
C GLY A 154 16.30 -6.77 13.24
N PRO A 155 16.37 -5.81 14.18
CA PRO A 155 15.20 -5.30 14.88
C PRO A 155 14.42 -4.29 14.02
N GLY A 156 13.12 -4.55 13.80
CA GLY A 156 12.24 -3.65 13.07
C GLY A 156 12.56 -3.54 11.58
N PHE A 157 12.14 -2.43 10.95
CA PHE A 157 12.42 -2.15 9.54
C PHE A 157 13.25 -0.87 9.39
N GLN A 158 14.38 -0.94 8.69
CA GLN A 158 15.37 0.12 8.66
C GLN A 158 15.69 0.60 7.24
N ARG A 159 16.03 1.89 7.14
CA ARG A 159 16.63 2.46 5.93
C ARG A 159 18.16 2.40 6.08
N ARG A 160 18.84 1.74 5.13
CA ARG A 160 20.31 1.64 5.09
C ARG A 160 20.93 2.63 4.10
N PRO A 161 22.24 2.98 4.26
CA PRO A 161 22.98 3.77 3.29
C PRO A 161 23.01 3.13 1.90
N THR A 162 23.30 3.94 0.87
CA THR A 162 23.51 3.48 -0.50
C THR A 162 24.82 2.71 -0.62
N VAL A 163 24.82 1.62 -1.36
CA VAL A 163 25.99 0.77 -1.63
C VAL A 163 26.27 0.67 -3.12
#